data_9ef787aa455bb8d134a5e5df65aacc0a
#
_entry.id   9ef787aa455bb8d134a5e5df65aacc0a
#
_cell.length_a   1.000
_cell.length_b   1.000
_cell.length_c   1.000
_cell.angle_alpha   90.00
_cell.angle_beta   90.00
_cell.angle_gamma   90.00
#
_symmetry.space_group_name_H-M   'P 1'
#
loop_
_entity.id
_entity.type
_entity.pdbx_description
1 polymer ?
#
loop_
_entity_poly.entity_id
_entity_poly.type
_entity_poly.pdbx_seq_one_letter_code
_entity_poly.pdbx_strand_id
1 'polypeptide(L)'
;EMSASLVGSEMCIRDRKKGIQQAPHRSLFNALGLTEEELQKPLIGVVSSYNEIVPGHMNLDKITEAVKMGVAMAGGVPIMVPAIAVCDGIAMGHIGMKYSLVTRDLIADSTEALAMAHQFDGLVMIPNCDKNVPGLLMAAARVNIPTIFVSGGPMLAGHVKGSKTSLSSMFEAVGSYAAGKMDCLLYTSPSP
;
A
#
# COMPACT_ATOMS: atom_id res chain seq x y z
N GLU A 1 -6.57 27.10 -18.09
CA GLU A 1 -5.31 26.36 -18.30
C GLU A 1 -4.49 26.43 -17.03
N MET A 2 -4.67 25.47 -16.15
CA MET A 2 -3.74 25.29 -15.04
C MET A 2 -2.51 24.59 -15.59
N SER A 3 -1.42 25.31 -15.68
CA SER A 3 -0.13 24.80 -16.10
C SER A 3 0.35 23.73 -15.12
N ALA A 4 0.42 22.49 -15.57
CA ALA A 4 0.95 21.33 -14.82
C ALA A 4 2.48 21.42 -14.56
N SER A 5 3.08 22.59 -14.74
CA SER A 5 4.52 22.82 -14.73
C SER A 5 5.10 23.29 -13.39
N LEU A 6 4.31 23.38 -12.31
CA LEU A 6 4.75 24.02 -11.06
C LEU A 6 4.46 23.19 -9.81
N VAL A 7 4.73 21.91 -9.85
CA VAL A 7 4.83 21.12 -8.60
C VAL A 7 6.31 21.06 -8.21
N GLY A 8 6.86 22.20 -7.83
CA GLY A 8 8.14 22.24 -7.12
C GLY A 8 7.89 22.07 -5.61
N SER A 9 8.73 21.33 -4.93
CA SER A 9 8.64 21.05 -3.48
C SER A 9 8.45 22.30 -2.60
N GLU A 10 8.98 23.44 -3.02
CA GLU A 10 8.82 24.73 -2.32
C GLU A 10 7.40 25.28 -2.33
N MET A 11 6.62 24.98 -3.36
CA MET A 11 5.24 25.48 -3.47
C MET A 11 4.31 24.71 -2.53
N CYS A 12 4.47 23.39 -2.44
CA CYS A 12 3.69 22.55 -1.52
C CYS A 12 3.93 22.92 -0.04
N ILE A 13 5.17 23.22 0.34
CA ILE A 13 5.51 23.66 1.70
C ILE A 13 4.89 25.01 2.02
N ARG A 14 4.89 25.95 1.08
CA ARG A 14 4.31 27.29 1.26
C ARG A 14 2.80 27.25 1.41
N ASP A 15 2.12 26.47 0.59
CA ASP A 15 0.66 26.47 0.50
C ASP A 15 -0.03 25.91 1.74
N ARG A 16 0.61 25.00 2.48
CA ARG A 16 0.02 24.37 3.65
C ARG A 16 0.65 24.76 5.00
N LYS A 17 1.88 25.29 5.01
CA LYS A 17 2.64 25.48 6.24
C LYS A 17 2.97 26.94 6.57
N LYS A 18 3.00 27.87 5.61
CA LYS A 18 3.44 29.25 5.79
C LYS A 18 2.32 30.29 5.70
N GLY A 19 2.47 31.38 6.44
CA GLY A 19 1.53 32.50 6.45
C GLY A 19 0.45 32.40 7.53
N ILE A 20 -0.20 33.53 7.82
CA ILE A 20 -1.21 33.63 8.86
C ILE A 20 -2.49 32.87 8.51
N GLN A 21 -2.83 32.81 7.23
CA GLN A 21 -4.00 32.10 6.72
C GLN A 21 -3.88 30.58 6.90
N GLN A 22 -2.64 30.06 7.03
CA GLN A 22 -2.37 28.63 7.23
C GLN A 22 -2.24 28.27 8.74
N ALA A 23 -2.54 29.19 9.65
CA ALA A 23 -2.52 28.89 11.09
C ALA A 23 -3.45 27.72 11.47
N PRO A 24 -4.69 27.58 10.94
CA PRO A 24 -5.54 26.42 11.19
C PRO A 24 -4.90 25.11 10.74
N HIS A 25 -4.21 25.08 9.58
CA HIS A 25 -3.51 23.90 9.06
C HIS A 25 -2.37 23.48 9.99
N ARG A 26 -1.54 24.45 10.45
CA ARG A 26 -0.48 24.18 11.43
C ARG A 26 -1.03 23.63 12.73
N SER A 27 -2.14 24.18 13.22
CA SER A 27 -2.81 23.66 14.41
C SER A 27 -3.22 22.18 14.27
N LEU A 28 -3.71 21.76 13.09
CA LEU A 28 -4.04 20.38 12.82
C LEU A 28 -2.78 19.49 12.75
N PHE A 29 -1.71 19.97 12.14
CA PHE A 29 -0.43 19.24 12.15
C PHE A 29 0.14 19.12 13.58
N ASN A 30 0.02 20.15 14.40
CA ASN A 30 0.44 20.10 15.80
C ASN A 30 -0.43 19.10 16.60
N ALA A 31 -1.71 18.98 16.28
CA ALA A 31 -2.58 17.96 16.87
C ALA A 31 -2.19 16.53 16.50
N LEU A 32 -1.49 16.33 15.38
CA LEU A 32 -0.86 15.05 15.00
C LEU A 32 0.47 14.82 15.72
N GLY A 33 0.94 15.76 16.54
CA GLY A 33 2.20 15.68 17.25
C GLY A 33 3.41 16.23 16.51
N LEU A 34 3.22 16.87 15.34
CA LEU A 34 4.32 17.45 14.57
C LEU A 34 4.77 18.77 15.20
N THR A 35 6.07 18.94 15.32
CA THR A 35 6.73 20.14 15.85
C THR A 35 6.90 21.19 14.73
N GLU A 36 7.16 22.46 15.14
CA GLU A 36 7.47 23.52 14.18
C GLU A 36 8.72 23.20 13.33
N GLU A 37 9.70 22.50 13.91
CA GLU A 37 10.89 22.06 13.17
C GLU A 37 10.53 21.02 12.12
N GLU A 38 9.68 20.04 12.44
CA GLU A 38 9.22 19.02 11.51
C GLU A 38 8.35 19.61 10.39
N LEU A 39 7.59 20.67 10.69
CA LEU A 39 6.82 21.37 9.67
C LEU A 39 7.69 22.09 8.62
N GLN A 40 8.97 22.27 8.85
CA GLN A 40 9.90 22.80 7.83
C GLN A 40 10.50 21.68 6.95
N LYS A 41 10.35 20.42 7.33
CA LYS A 41 10.88 19.27 6.59
C LYS A 41 9.88 18.80 5.51
N PRO A 42 10.37 18.08 4.47
CA PRO A 42 9.49 17.44 3.49
C PRO A 42 8.52 16.45 4.16
N LEU A 43 7.25 16.51 3.76
CA LEU A 43 6.23 15.58 4.21
C LEU A 43 6.12 14.43 3.22
N ILE A 44 6.50 13.24 3.65
CA ILE A 44 6.54 12.05 2.81
C ILE A 44 5.36 11.14 3.13
N GLY A 45 4.49 10.94 2.15
CA GLY A 45 3.39 10.00 2.27
C GLY A 45 3.89 8.56 2.14
N VAL A 46 3.70 7.77 3.20
CA VAL A 46 4.01 6.33 3.20
C VAL A 46 2.70 5.58 2.96
N VAL A 47 2.43 5.24 1.71
CA VAL A 47 1.18 4.59 1.29
C VAL A 47 1.32 3.09 1.49
N SER A 48 0.69 2.56 2.53
CA SER A 48 0.77 1.15 2.88
C SER A 48 -0.53 0.41 2.59
N SER A 49 -0.44 -0.74 1.94
CA SER A 49 -1.59 -1.63 1.72
C SER A 49 -1.72 -2.72 2.81
N TYR A 50 -1.10 -2.51 3.97
CA TYR A 50 -1.25 -3.39 5.12
C TYR A 50 -2.73 -3.66 5.44
N ASN A 51 -3.06 -4.92 5.64
CA ASN A 51 -4.33 -5.39 6.20
C ASN A 51 -4.19 -6.85 6.64
N GLU A 52 -5.13 -7.33 7.45
CA GLU A 52 -5.09 -8.66 8.05
C GLU A 52 -5.85 -9.71 7.23
N ILE A 53 -6.63 -9.32 6.21
CA ILE A 53 -7.43 -10.25 5.39
C ILE A 53 -6.65 -10.75 4.16
N VAL A 54 -5.64 -10.03 3.69
CA VAL A 54 -4.82 -10.44 2.55
C VAL A 54 -3.52 -11.06 3.06
N PRO A 55 -3.31 -12.39 2.94
CA PRO A 55 -2.16 -13.05 3.54
C PRO A 55 -0.81 -12.45 3.13
N GLY A 56 -0.66 -12.05 1.87
CA GLY A 56 0.55 -11.38 1.38
C GLY A 56 0.77 -9.96 1.92
N HIS A 57 -0.19 -9.39 2.66
CA HIS A 57 -0.10 -8.04 3.20
C HIS A 57 0.12 -7.98 4.72
N MET A 58 0.02 -9.12 5.41
CA MET A 58 0.08 -9.19 6.88
C MET A 58 1.37 -8.62 7.49
N ASN A 59 2.49 -8.68 6.78
CA ASN A 59 3.77 -8.19 7.28
C ASN A 59 4.16 -6.81 6.73
N LEU A 60 3.28 -6.14 5.99
CA LEU A 60 3.57 -4.81 5.44
C LEU A 60 3.64 -3.73 6.52
N ASP A 61 3.06 -3.96 7.70
CA ASP A 61 3.22 -3.12 8.89
C ASP A 61 4.69 -2.95 9.26
N LYS A 62 5.44 -4.06 9.34
CA LYS A 62 6.87 -4.06 9.66
C LYS A 62 7.71 -3.34 8.61
N ILE A 63 7.39 -3.54 7.34
CA ILE A 63 8.03 -2.82 6.23
C ILE A 63 7.71 -1.33 6.32
N THR A 64 6.45 -0.98 6.62
CA THR A 64 6.01 0.40 6.79
C THR A 64 6.80 1.10 7.90
N GLU A 65 6.98 0.47 9.06
CA GLU A 65 7.77 1.05 10.15
C GLU A 65 9.25 1.22 9.77
N ALA A 66 9.85 0.23 9.08
CA ALA A 66 11.22 0.36 8.58
C ALA A 66 11.36 1.51 7.57
N VAL A 67 10.40 1.67 6.67
CA VAL A 67 10.35 2.79 5.71
C VAL A 67 10.22 4.13 6.43
N LYS A 68 9.34 4.23 7.44
CA LYS A 68 9.19 5.46 8.24
C LYS A 68 10.51 5.84 8.94
N MET A 69 11.21 4.87 9.51
CA MET A 69 12.53 5.12 10.09
C MET A 69 13.53 5.63 9.04
N GLY A 70 13.57 5.02 7.85
CA GLY A 70 14.45 5.44 6.77
C GLY A 70 14.17 6.86 6.29
N VAL A 71 12.89 7.24 6.15
CA VAL A 71 12.46 8.60 5.79
C VAL A 71 12.88 9.60 6.86
N ALA A 72 12.67 9.27 8.15
CA ALA A 72 13.07 10.15 9.26
C ALA A 72 14.59 10.33 9.33
N MET A 73 15.38 9.28 9.13
CA MET A 73 16.84 9.34 9.07
C MET A 73 17.33 10.20 7.90
N ALA A 74 16.60 10.23 6.79
CA ALA A 74 16.89 11.09 5.65
C ALA A 74 16.43 12.55 5.82
N GLY A 75 15.85 12.90 6.97
CA GLY A 75 15.41 14.26 7.30
C GLY A 75 13.99 14.61 6.80
N GLY A 76 13.21 13.64 6.33
CA GLY A 76 11.80 13.82 6.00
C GLY A 76 10.87 13.51 7.17
N VAL A 77 9.60 13.89 7.03
CA VAL A 77 8.52 13.54 7.99
C VAL A 77 7.63 12.47 7.35
N PRO A 78 7.68 11.22 7.82
CA PRO A 78 6.88 10.15 7.27
C PRO A 78 5.46 10.17 7.83
N ILE A 79 4.45 10.17 6.97
CA ILE A 79 3.04 10.03 7.35
C ILE A 79 2.48 8.79 6.67
N MET A 80 2.10 7.79 7.46
CA MET A 80 1.47 6.60 6.93
C MET A 80 0.02 6.89 6.53
N VAL A 81 -0.34 6.45 5.34
CA VAL A 81 -1.70 6.51 4.80
C VAL A 81 -2.08 5.17 4.18
N PRO A 82 -3.34 4.74 4.30
CA PRO A 82 -3.75 3.41 3.85
C PRO A 82 -4.03 3.35 2.35
N ALA A 83 -3.74 2.20 1.75
CA ALA A 83 -4.34 1.76 0.49
C ALA A 83 -5.13 0.47 0.73
N ILE A 84 -6.27 0.33 0.06
CA ILE A 84 -7.06 -0.90 0.13
C ILE A 84 -6.43 -2.03 -0.68
N ALA A 85 -6.81 -3.26 -0.35
CA ALA A 85 -6.46 -4.43 -1.15
C ALA A 85 -7.54 -5.50 -1.04
N VAL A 86 -7.69 -6.31 -2.09
CA VAL A 86 -8.54 -7.51 -2.12
C VAL A 86 -7.64 -8.70 -2.44
N CYS A 87 -7.82 -9.79 -1.71
CA CYS A 87 -7.16 -11.04 -2.01
C CYS A 87 -7.93 -11.82 -3.07
N ASP A 88 -7.40 -11.89 -4.28
CA ASP A 88 -8.01 -12.64 -5.38
C ASP A 88 -8.18 -14.12 -5.04
N GLY A 89 -7.22 -14.71 -4.36
CA GLY A 89 -7.28 -16.11 -3.94
C GLY A 89 -8.45 -16.41 -3.00
N ILE A 90 -8.73 -15.51 -2.05
CA ILE A 90 -9.90 -15.63 -1.15
C ILE A 90 -11.20 -15.33 -1.89
N ALA A 91 -11.19 -14.39 -2.82
CA ALA A 91 -12.38 -13.99 -3.59
C ALA A 91 -12.72 -14.97 -4.74
N MET A 92 -11.81 -15.86 -5.11
CA MET A 92 -11.96 -16.77 -6.24
C MET A 92 -13.12 -17.75 -6.02
N GLY A 93 -13.90 -17.98 -7.09
CA GLY A 93 -15.02 -18.93 -7.08
C GLY A 93 -16.33 -18.41 -6.51
N HIS A 94 -16.39 -17.15 -6.06
CA HIS A 94 -17.66 -16.55 -5.59
C HIS A 94 -17.83 -15.09 -6.08
N ILE A 95 -18.94 -14.46 -5.71
CA ILE A 95 -19.32 -13.11 -6.18
C ILE A 95 -18.26 -12.04 -5.89
N GLY A 96 -17.47 -12.20 -4.82
CA GLY A 96 -16.41 -11.28 -4.42
C GLY A 96 -15.35 -11.05 -5.50
N MET A 97 -15.13 -12.02 -6.40
CA MET A 97 -14.14 -11.87 -7.46
C MET A 97 -14.45 -10.71 -8.42
N LYS A 98 -15.71 -10.28 -8.53
CA LYS A 98 -16.13 -9.12 -9.33
C LYS A 98 -15.48 -7.81 -8.83
N TYR A 99 -15.10 -7.75 -7.57
CA TYR A 99 -14.51 -6.57 -6.96
C TYR A 99 -12.97 -6.53 -7.10
N SER A 100 -12.33 -7.64 -7.47
CA SER A 100 -10.89 -7.71 -7.60
C SER A 100 -10.35 -6.68 -8.60
N LEU A 101 -10.78 -6.75 -9.86
CA LEU A 101 -10.29 -5.83 -10.90
C LEU A 101 -10.67 -4.37 -10.63
N VAL A 102 -11.87 -4.13 -10.11
CA VAL A 102 -12.37 -2.79 -9.77
C VAL A 102 -11.49 -2.10 -8.73
N THR A 103 -10.93 -2.86 -7.78
CA THR A 103 -10.06 -2.27 -6.75
C THR A 103 -8.81 -1.62 -7.31
N ARG A 104 -8.30 -2.04 -8.47
CA ARG A 104 -7.15 -1.39 -9.10
C ARG A 104 -7.41 0.10 -9.35
N ASP A 105 -8.56 0.43 -9.93
CA ASP A 105 -8.93 1.81 -10.22
C ASP A 105 -9.27 2.58 -8.94
N LEU A 106 -10.00 1.96 -8.00
CA LEU A 106 -10.29 2.56 -6.69
C LEU A 106 -9.02 2.87 -5.88
N ILE A 107 -8.01 2.00 -5.93
CA ILE A 107 -6.71 2.24 -5.29
C ILE A 107 -6.03 3.44 -5.93
N ALA A 108 -6.02 3.50 -7.27
CA ALA A 108 -5.44 4.62 -7.98
C ALA A 108 -6.14 5.94 -7.64
N ASP A 109 -7.47 5.98 -7.73
CA ASP A 109 -8.27 7.17 -7.50
C ASP A 109 -8.17 7.66 -6.05
N SER A 110 -8.29 6.75 -5.07
CA SER A 110 -8.23 7.11 -3.65
C SER A 110 -6.83 7.57 -3.23
N THR A 111 -5.78 6.94 -3.75
CA THR A 111 -4.40 7.34 -3.47
C THR A 111 -4.06 8.69 -4.09
N GLU A 112 -4.47 8.92 -5.34
CA GLU A 112 -4.33 10.21 -6.01
C GLU A 112 -5.06 11.31 -5.22
N ALA A 113 -6.34 11.10 -4.90
CA ALA A 113 -7.13 12.06 -4.15
C ALA A 113 -6.50 12.41 -2.79
N LEU A 114 -6.02 11.41 -2.07
CA LEU A 114 -5.39 11.59 -0.77
C LEU A 114 -4.04 12.33 -0.90
N ALA A 115 -3.20 11.94 -1.86
CA ALA A 115 -1.90 12.55 -2.07
C ALA A 115 -2.02 14.03 -2.49
N MET A 116 -2.96 14.33 -3.39
CA MET A 116 -3.21 15.69 -3.86
C MET A 116 -3.86 16.56 -2.78
N ALA A 117 -4.83 16.04 -2.03
CA ALA A 117 -5.49 16.79 -0.96
C ALA A 117 -4.53 17.16 0.17
N HIS A 118 -3.60 16.29 0.53
CA HIS A 118 -2.64 16.53 1.61
C HIS A 118 -1.29 17.08 1.11
N GLN A 119 -1.12 17.18 -0.20
CA GLN A 119 0.05 17.81 -0.86
C GLN A 119 1.37 17.25 -0.34
N PHE A 120 1.57 15.93 -0.40
CA PHE A 120 2.85 15.31 -0.04
C PHE A 120 3.96 15.77 -0.97
N ASP A 121 5.15 15.96 -0.43
CA ASP A 121 6.34 16.35 -1.20
C ASP A 121 6.97 15.15 -1.94
N GLY A 122 6.65 13.94 -1.50
CA GLY A 122 7.04 12.68 -2.13
C GLY A 122 6.27 11.51 -1.54
N LEU A 123 6.33 10.37 -2.19
CA LEU A 123 5.62 9.15 -1.77
C LEU A 123 6.56 7.96 -1.67
N VAL A 124 6.38 7.14 -0.64
CA VAL A 124 6.88 5.77 -0.60
C VAL A 124 5.67 4.85 -0.60
N MET A 125 5.51 4.08 -1.66
CA MET A 125 4.39 3.18 -1.82
C MET A 125 4.80 1.75 -1.47
N ILE A 126 4.02 1.10 -0.61
CA ILE A 126 4.27 -0.26 -0.10
C ILE A 126 3.14 -1.17 -0.58
N PRO A 127 3.17 -1.56 -1.87
CA PRO A 127 2.19 -2.48 -2.43
C PRO A 127 2.55 -3.94 -2.21
N ASN A 128 1.54 -4.78 -2.35
CA ASN A 128 1.69 -6.20 -2.67
C ASN A 128 0.45 -6.67 -3.46
N CYS A 129 0.46 -7.91 -3.96
CA CYS A 129 -0.62 -8.48 -4.77
C CYS A 129 -0.86 -7.81 -6.12
N ASP A 130 -1.57 -8.54 -7.00
CA ASP A 130 -1.63 -8.28 -8.45
C ASP A 130 -2.52 -7.12 -8.88
N LYS A 131 -3.46 -6.65 -8.06
CA LYS A 131 -4.28 -5.45 -8.36
C LYS A 131 -3.79 -4.21 -7.60
N ASN A 132 -3.20 -4.41 -6.42
CA ASN A 132 -2.70 -3.32 -5.60
C ASN A 132 -1.44 -2.68 -6.21
N VAL A 133 -0.48 -3.50 -6.68
CA VAL A 133 0.73 -3.00 -7.35
C VAL A 133 0.40 -2.10 -8.54
N PRO A 134 -0.38 -2.54 -9.55
CA PRO A 134 -0.71 -1.67 -10.68
C PRO A 134 -1.58 -0.48 -10.29
N GLY A 135 -2.46 -0.60 -9.30
CA GLY A 135 -3.25 0.52 -8.78
C GLY A 135 -2.38 1.64 -8.23
N LEU A 136 -1.40 1.31 -7.41
CA LEU A 136 -0.45 2.29 -6.88
C LEU A 136 0.51 2.85 -7.94
N LEU A 137 0.89 2.04 -8.95
CA LEU A 137 1.67 2.53 -10.10
C LEU A 137 0.87 3.55 -10.91
N MET A 138 -0.42 3.31 -11.13
CA MET A 138 -1.32 4.27 -11.78
C MET A 138 -1.42 5.57 -10.98
N ALA A 139 -1.60 5.48 -9.66
CA ALA A 139 -1.61 6.65 -8.78
C ALA A 139 -0.31 7.46 -8.88
N ALA A 140 0.84 6.80 -8.81
CA ALA A 140 2.15 7.45 -8.94
C ALA A 140 2.30 8.21 -10.27
N ALA A 141 1.87 7.59 -11.37
CA ALA A 141 1.92 8.21 -12.69
C ALA A 141 0.99 9.44 -12.80
N ARG A 142 -0.18 9.40 -12.14
CA ARG A 142 -1.15 10.52 -12.16
C ARG A 142 -0.71 11.67 -11.27
N VAL A 143 -0.26 11.37 -10.05
CA VAL A 143 0.19 12.39 -9.08
C VAL A 143 1.48 13.06 -9.53
N ASN A 144 2.36 12.34 -10.22
CA ASN A 144 3.59 12.83 -10.82
C ASN A 144 4.51 13.61 -9.85
N ILE A 145 4.67 13.13 -8.64
CA ILE A 145 5.67 13.61 -7.67
C ILE A 145 6.73 12.52 -7.43
N PRO A 146 7.88 12.85 -6.83
CA PRO A 146 8.90 11.85 -6.52
C PRO A 146 8.32 10.67 -5.74
N THR A 147 8.40 9.47 -6.31
CA THR A 147 7.79 8.27 -5.75
C THR A 147 8.73 7.08 -5.84
N ILE A 148 8.82 6.30 -4.76
CA ILE A 148 9.57 5.05 -4.71
C ILE A 148 8.64 3.93 -4.28
N PHE A 149 8.89 2.71 -4.79
CA PHE A 149 8.13 1.51 -4.44
C PHE A 149 8.97 0.55 -3.60
N VAL A 150 8.37 0.07 -2.51
CA VAL A 150 8.94 -0.97 -1.64
C VAL A 150 7.95 -2.14 -1.62
N SER A 151 8.21 -3.16 -2.42
CA SER A 151 7.33 -4.33 -2.52
C SER A 151 7.42 -5.20 -1.28
N GLY A 152 6.27 -5.75 -0.85
CA GLY A 152 6.19 -6.74 0.23
C GLY A 152 6.81 -8.10 -0.12
N GLY A 153 7.05 -8.35 -1.40
CA GLY A 153 7.61 -9.61 -1.88
C GLY A 153 6.59 -10.76 -1.95
N PRO A 154 7.01 -11.95 -2.41
CA PRO A 154 6.17 -13.12 -2.51
C PRO A 154 5.90 -13.75 -1.13
N MET A 155 4.76 -14.42 -1.00
CA MET A 155 4.49 -15.27 0.16
C MET A 155 5.44 -16.46 0.18
N LEU A 156 5.84 -16.88 1.37
CA LEU A 156 6.63 -18.11 1.53
C LEU A 156 5.77 -19.34 1.22
N ALA A 157 6.40 -20.37 0.68
CA ALA A 157 5.74 -21.65 0.50
C ALA A 157 5.51 -22.36 1.85
N GLY A 158 4.35 -22.98 2.00
CA GLY A 158 4.07 -23.90 3.10
C GLY A 158 4.74 -25.25 2.91
N HIS A 159 4.61 -26.12 3.92
CA HIS A 159 5.13 -27.47 3.87
C HIS A 159 4.04 -28.48 4.25
N VAL A 160 3.80 -29.46 3.39
CA VAL A 160 2.90 -30.57 3.64
C VAL A 160 3.68 -31.88 3.50
N LYS A 161 3.72 -32.68 4.55
CA LYS A 161 4.49 -33.93 4.61
C LYS A 161 5.96 -33.80 4.14
N GLY A 162 6.61 -32.67 4.50
CA GLY A 162 7.99 -32.39 4.16
C GLY A 162 8.22 -31.84 2.73
N SER A 163 7.19 -31.74 1.90
CA SER A 163 7.25 -31.15 0.57
C SER A 163 6.80 -29.68 0.60
N LYS A 164 7.51 -28.81 -0.13
CA LYS A 164 7.08 -27.41 -0.31
C LYS A 164 5.80 -27.36 -1.13
N THR A 165 4.83 -26.60 -0.66
CA THR A 165 3.53 -26.39 -1.33
C THR A 165 3.25 -24.92 -1.45
N SER A 166 2.73 -24.52 -2.62
CA SER A 166 2.31 -23.15 -2.92
C SER A 166 0.80 -23.10 -3.12
N LEU A 167 0.26 -21.91 -3.35
CA LEU A 167 -1.15 -21.74 -3.71
C LEU A 167 -1.52 -22.54 -4.96
N SER A 168 -0.63 -22.58 -5.97
CA SER A 168 -0.84 -23.40 -7.17
C SER A 168 -0.99 -24.89 -6.85
N SER A 169 -0.17 -25.42 -5.93
CA SER A 169 -0.28 -26.80 -5.46
C SER A 169 -1.62 -27.08 -4.78
N MET A 170 -2.23 -26.08 -4.14
CA MET A 170 -3.56 -26.23 -3.53
C MET A 170 -4.66 -26.36 -4.58
N PHE A 171 -4.59 -25.63 -5.70
CA PHE A 171 -5.53 -25.82 -6.81
C PHE A 171 -5.41 -27.19 -7.45
N GLU A 172 -4.18 -27.70 -7.63
CA GLU A 172 -3.92 -29.05 -8.12
C GLU A 172 -4.45 -30.12 -7.14
N ALA A 173 -4.33 -29.87 -5.82
CA ALA A 173 -4.84 -30.76 -4.79
C ALA A 173 -6.37 -30.91 -4.84
N VAL A 174 -7.12 -29.84 -5.14
CA VAL A 174 -8.58 -29.90 -5.33
C VAL A 174 -8.93 -30.86 -6.45
N GLY A 175 -8.25 -30.78 -7.60
CA GLY A 175 -8.45 -31.70 -8.71
C GLY A 175 -8.09 -33.16 -8.36
N SER A 176 -7.01 -33.35 -7.61
CA SER A 176 -6.58 -34.67 -7.14
C SER A 176 -7.57 -35.30 -6.15
N TYR A 177 -8.13 -34.48 -5.26
CA TYR A 177 -9.20 -34.92 -4.35
C TYR A 177 -10.46 -35.32 -5.11
N ALA A 178 -10.91 -34.49 -6.05
CA ALA A 178 -12.07 -34.81 -6.88
C ALA A 178 -11.91 -36.12 -7.70
N ALA A 179 -10.67 -36.44 -8.07
CA ALA A 179 -10.32 -37.69 -8.75
C ALA A 179 -10.12 -38.88 -7.79
N GLY A 180 -10.36 -38.74 -6.49
CA GLY A 180 -10.17 -39.77 -5.48
C GLY A 180 -8.71 -40.17 -5.22
N LYS A 181 -7.75 -39.34 -5.62
CA LYS A 181 -6.30 -39.59 -5.49
C LYS A 181 -5.67 -38.98 -4.23
N MET A 182 -6.43 -38.17 -3.47
CA MET A 182 -5.95 -37.47 -2.31
C MET A 182 -7.01 -37.39 -1.22
N ASP A 183 -6.59 -37.43 0.05
CA ASP A 183 -7.46 -37.27 1.21
C ASP A 183 -7.73 -35.77 1.47
N CYS A 184 -8.94 -35.44 1.96
CA CYS A 184 -9.36 -34.05 2.21
C CYS A 184 -8.47 -33.29 3.20
N LEU A 185 -7.87 -33.97 4.17
CA LEU A 185 -6.97 -33.36 5.15
C LEU A 185 -5.69 -32.78 4.53
N LEU A 186 -5.31 -33.20 3.33
CA LEU A 186 -4.10 -32.71 2.67
C LEU A 186 -4.30 -31.38 1.96
N TYR A 187 -5.50 -31.09 1.42
CA TYR A 187 -5.75 -29.84 0.74
C TYR A 187 -6.21 -28.72 1.67
N THR A 188 -6.60 -29.04 2.91
CA THR A 188 -6.99 -28.04 3.94
C THR A 188 -5.83 -27.62 4.85
N SER A 189 -4.62 -28.13 4.62
CA SER A 189 -3.44 -27.73 5.39
C SER A 189 -3.18 -26.22 5.23
N PRO A 190 -3.04 -25.48 6.34
CA PRO A 190 -2.77 -24.05 6.27
C PRO A 190 -1.42 -23.80 5.61
N SER A 191 -1.39 -22.88 4.65
CA SER A 191 -0.15 -22.26 4.20
C SER A 191 0.23 -21.17 5.21
N PRO A 192 1.48 -21.05 5.59
CA PRO A 192 1.93 -19.99 6.50
C PRO A 192 1.84 -18.61 5.86
#